data_634868c69ca4f02fbd6ea177153078c2
#
_entry.id   634868c69ca4f02fbd6ea177153078c2
#
_cell.length_a   1.000
_cell.length_b   1.000
_cell.length_c   1.000
_cell.angle_alpha   90.00
_cell.angle_beta   90.00
_cell.angle_gamma   90.00
#
_symmetry.space_group_name_H-M   'P 1'
#
loop_
_entity.id
_entity.type
_entity.pdbx_description
1 polymer ?
#
loop_
_entity_poly.entity_id
_entity_poly.type
_entity_poly.pdbx_seq_one_letter_code
_entity_poly.pdbx_strand_id
1 'polypeptide(L)'
;MSTVNCQLSTRTPMAPKFAKGRETMIYKMLVINPGSTSTKVSYFENEKNIFTESIFHDAPELLKYPTANDQLPMRRKVLLDFLGKHNIDPGDIDVFIGRGGCAYSQKAGVMVIDRQLVEDTAKDLGGSDHPAKLGVMLAYDLCKVYGGKMYTVNPTNVDELCDYARPTGIAGLYRRAQTHVLNQKGIAAIHAKKLGKKYEDLNLIVCHVDGGITITAHCKGKMIDSTEGAGGDGPFTPTRLGSIPVMEVLQYLDQGHTTGEMRAMLSRSGGFVSHFGTSDAARVHAMVESGDPKAVTIWNTMIYQLCKSIGGMAAVLEGRVDGILLTGGLMRYDDILRGVERRCGWIAPVTVYPGECEQEAMADAVLAVLRGDAKANTYTGKPVFSGFPWEREA
;
A
#
# COMPACT_ATOMS: atom_id res chain seq x y z
N MET A 1 -64.35 11.14 -43.18
CA MET A 1 -63.98 9.73 -43.11
C MET A 1 -62.77 9.58 -44.06
N SER A 2 -61.60 9.58 -43.56
CA SER A 2 -60.42 9.25 -44.35
C SER A 2 -59.34 8.72 -43.36
N THR A 3 -59.13 7.43 -43.43
CA THR A 3 -58.14 6.67 -42.62
C THR A 3 -56.75 6.84 -43.24
N VAL A 4 -55.85 7.41 -42.46
CA VAL A 4 -54.41 7.47 -42.82
C VAL A 4 -53.71 6.26 -42.19
N ASN A 5 -53.25 5.35 -43.04
CA ASN A 5 -52.39 4.22 -42.68
C ASN A 5 -50.98 4.71 -42.42
N CYS A 6 -50.46 4.58 -41.17
CA CYS A 6 -49.11 4.81 -40.82
C CYS A 6 -48.37 3.46 -40.82
N GLN A 7 -47.55 3.19 -41.84
CA GLN A 7 -46.63 2.07 -41.88
C GLN A 7 -45.39 2.38 -41.03
N LEU A 8 -45.23 1.66 -39.92
CA LEU A 8 -44.02 1.64 -39.11
C LEU A 8 -42.96 0.79 -39.80
N SER A 9 -41.93 1.47 -40.31
CA SER A 9 -40.69 0.85 -40.79
C SER A 9 -39.84 0.40 -39.60
N THR A 10 -39.77 -0.90 -39.35
CA THR A 10 -38.88 -1.54 -38.40
C THR A 10 -37.41 -1.53 -38.97
N ARG A 11 -36.63 -0.55 -38.59
CA ARG A 11 -35.16 -0.63 -38.77
C ARG A 11 -34.59 -1.45 -37.64
N THR A 12 -34.12 -2.65 -37.96
CA THR A 12 -33.27 -3.47 -37.09
C THR A 12 -31.99 -2.69 -36.76
N PRO A 13 -31.59 -2.59 -35.46
CA PRO A 13 -30.32 -1.97 -35.13
C PRO A 13 -29.16 -2.84 -35.65
N MET A 14 -28.32 -2.28 -36.49
CA MET A 14 -27.06 -2.91 -36.88
C MET A 14 -26.20 -3.10 -35.66
N ALA A 15 -25.83 -4.35 -35.37
CA ALA A 15 -24.82 -4.69 -34.39
C ALA A 15 -23.50 -3.95 -34.69
N PRO A 16 -22.78 -3.45 -33.68
CA PRO A 16 -21.51 -2.81 -33.92
C PRO A 16 -20.54 -3.81 -34.53
N LYS A 17 -19.97 -3.46 -35.69
CA LYS A 17 -18.87 -4.21 -36.32
C LYS A 17 -17.70 -4.21 -35.34
N PHE A 18 -17.43 -5.35 -34.74
CA PHE A 18 -16.18 -5.59 -34.02
C PHE A 18 -15.04 -5.34 -35.00
N ALA A 19 -14.18 -4.37 -34.66
CA ALA A 19 -12.96 -4.09 -35.42
C ALA A 19 -12.09 -5.36 -35.40
N LYS A 20 -11.72 -5.83 -36.60
CA LYS A 20 -10.78 -6.93 -36.79
C LYS A 20 -9.45 -6.61 -36.11
N GLY A 21 -9.03 -7.54 -35.22
CA GLY A 21 -7.64 -7.94 -34.97
C GLY A 21 -6.61 -6.81 -34.85
N ARG A 22 -6.52 -6.13 -33.71
CA ARG A 22 -5.21 -5.79 -33.16
C ARG A 22 -4.70 -7.09 -32.54
N GLU A 23 -3.65 -7.69 -33.09
CA GLU A 23 -2.81 -8.62 -32.34
C GLU A 23 -2.50 -7.90 -31.03
N THR A 24 -2.99 -8.42 -29.91
CA THR A 24 -2.77 -7.79 -28.60
C THR A 24 -1.31 -8.00 -28.28
N MET A 25 -0.51 -6.94 -28.39
CA MET A 25 0.89 -6.94 -28.02
C MET A 25 1.01 -7.52 -26.61
N ILE A 26 1.82 -8.55 -26.45
CA ILE A 26 2.11 -9.16 -25.15
C ILE A 26 3.24 -8.35 -24.52
N TYR A 27 2.94 -7.72 -23.39
CA TYR A 27 3.94 -7.03 -22.59
C TYR A 27 4.47 -7.97 -21.50
N LYS A 28 5.79 -8.17 -21.51
CA LYS A 28 6.53 -8.95 -20.52
C LYS A 28 6.98 -8.01 -19.39
N MET A 29 6.45 -8.21 -18.19
CA MET A 29 6.66 -7.30 -17.06
C MET A 29 7.29 -8.03 -15.88
N LEU A 30 8.37 -7.47 -15.32
CA LEU A 30 8.99 -7.93 -14.08
C LEU A 30 8.58 -6.99 -12.93
N VAL A 31 7.88 -7.52 -11.94
CA VAL A 31 7.43 -6.80 -10.75
C VAL A 31 8.32 -7.12 -9.57
N ILE A 32 8.92 -6.09 -8.98
CA ILE A 32 9.96 -6.17 -7.95
C ILE A 32 9.46 -5.53 -6.67
N ASN A 33 9.24 -6.32 -5.63
CA ASN A 33 8.71 -5.89 -4.34
C ASN A 33 9.63 -6.31 -3.19
N PRO A 34 10.68 -5.53 -2.88
CA PRO A 34 11.57 -5.80 -1.77
C PRO A 34 10.90 -5.50 -0.43
N GLY A 35 10.86 -6.50 0.45
CA GLY A 35 10.47 -6.37 1.85
C GLY A 35 11.68 -6.41 2.79
N SER A 36 11.44 -6.32 4.09
CA SER A 36 12.50 -6.33 5.11
C SER A 36 13.31 -7.62 5.11
N THR A 37 12.66 -8.78 4.99
CA THR A 37 13.28 -10.11 5.08
C THR A 37 13.21 -10.92 3.79
N SER A 38 12.58 -10.35 2.73
CA SER A 38 12.42 -11.08 1.47
C SER A 38 12.40 -10.13 0.27
N THR A 39 12.55 -10.68 -0.92
CA THR A 39 12.24 -10.01 -2.18
C THR A 39 11.17 -10.81 -2.90
N LYS A 40 9.96 -10.25 -3.02
CA LYS A 40 8.90 -10.85 -3.81
C LYS A 40 9.05 -10.40 -5.26
N VAL A 41 9.14 -11.35 -6.16
CA VAL A 41 9.33 -11.13 -7.61
C VAL A 41 8.20 -11.82 -8.36
N SER A 42 7.64 -11.14 -9.34
CA SER A 42 6.64 -11.74 -10.23
C SER A 42 6.94 -11.40 -11.67
N TYR A 43 6.69 -12.37 -12.56
CA TYR A 43 6.77 -12.18 -14.00
C TYR A 43 5.37 -12.31 -14.59
N PHE A 44 4.97 -11.28 -15.34
CA PHE A 44 3.66 -11.20 -15.98
C PHE A 44 3.78 -11.14 -17.50
N GLU A 45 2.84 -11.76 -18.17
CA GLU A 45 2.54 -11.54 -19.59
C GLU A 45 1.13 -10.94 -19.68
N ASN A 46 1.06 -9.63 -19.93
CA ASN A 46 -0.15 -8.83 -19.79
C ASN A 46 -0.77 -9.02 -18.39
N GLU A 47 -2.05 -9.42 -18.28
CA GLU A 47 -2.75 -9.67 -17.00
C GLU A 47 -2.35 -10.98 -16.34
N LYS A 48 -1.67 -11.87 -17.08
CA LYS A 48 -1.40 -13.22 -16.59
C LYS A 48 -0.13 -13.24 -15.75
N ASN A 49 -0.26 -13.53 -14.48
CA ASN A 49 0.86 -13.87 -13.61
C ASN A 49 1.38 -15.26 -13.98
N ILE A 50 2.60 -15.31 -14.50
CA ILE A 50 3.24 -16.57 -14.95
C ILE A 50 4.00 -17.20 -13.78
N PHE A 51 4.79 -16.39 -13.04
CA PHE A 51 5.58 -16.84 -11.90
C PHE A 51 5.53 -15.79 -10.80
N THR A 52 5.44 -16.25 -9.54
CA THR A 52 5.63 -15.42 -8.35
C THR A 52 6.43 -16.19 -7.32
N GLU A 53 7.51 -15.60 -6.83
CA GLU A 53 8.30 -16.14 -5.74
C GLU A 53 8.55 -15.08 -4.67
N SER A 54 8.52 -15.51 -3.40
CA SER A 54 9.04 -14.75 -2.28
C SER A 54 10.38 -15.35 -1.86
N ILE A 55 11.46 -14.67 -2.22
CA ILE A 55 12.81 -15.12 -1.95
C ILE A 55 13.23 -14.55 -0.61
N PHE A 56 13.34 -15.40 0.40
CA PHE A 56 13.73 -15.01 1.75
C PHE A 56 15.24 -14.81 1.85
N HIS A 57 15.62 -13.87 2.66
CA HIS A 57 17.02 -13.54 2.97
C HIS A 57 17.30 -13.90 4.42
N ASP A 58 18.39 -14.60 4.66
CA ASP A 58 18.82 -14.98 5.99
C ASP A 58 19.15 -13.74 6.84
N ALA A 59 18.71 -13.73 8.09
CA ALA A 59 18.97 -12.64 9.00
C ALA A 59 20.48 -12.34 9.16
N PRO A 60 21.39 -13.33 9.31
CA PRO A 60 22.84 -13.10 9.33
C PRO A 60 23.39 -12.45 8.06
N GLU A 61 22.79 -12.73 6.88
CA GLU A 61 23.17 -12.08 5.63
C GLU A 61 22.75 -10.61 5.63
N LEU A 62 21.52 -10.32 6.05
CA LEU A 62 21.00 -8.94 6.10
C LEU A 62 21.76 -8.06 7.08
N LEU A 63 22.27 -8.61 8.18
CA LEU A 63 23.05 -7.87 9.17
C LEU A 63 24.42 -7.39 8.65
N LYS A 64 24.91 -7.92 7.51
CA LYS A 64 26.14 -7.43 6.86
C LYS A 64 25.95 -6.07 6.18
N TYR A 65 24.71 -5.62 6.00
CA TYR A 65 24.38 -4.39 5.29
C TYR A 65 23.91 -3.32 6.27
N PRO A 66 24.71 -2.26 6.53
CA PRO A 66 24.37 -1.21 7.49
C PRO A 66 23.09 -0.45 7.14
N THR A 67 22.84 -0.23 5.85
CA THR A 67 21.64 0.45 5.33
C THR A 67 20.93 -0.40 4.30
N ALA A 68 19.66 -0.03 4.00
CA ALA A 68 18.92 -0.69 2.93
C ALA A 68 19.64 -0.55 1.58
N ASN A 69 20.26 0.60 1.29
CA ASN A 69 20.97 0.83 0.03
C ASN A 69 22.10 -0.18 -0.21
N ASP A 70 22.82 -0.58 0.85
CA ASP A 70 23.94 -1.52 0.77
C ASP A 70 23.49 -2.92 0.31
N GLN A 71 22.17 -3.24 0.42
CA GLN A 71 21.60 -4.51 -0.05
C GLN A 71 21.38 -4.55 -1.56
N LEU A 72 21.54 -3.43 -2.30
CA LEU A 72 21.22 -3.34 -3.72
C LEU A 72 21.94 -4.41 -4.58
N PRO A 73 23.27 -4.63 -4.44
CA PRO A 73 23.97 -5.65 -5.24
C PRO A 73 23.46 -7.08 -4.97
N MET A 74 23.23 -7.42 -3.70
CA MET A 74 22.73 -8.73 -3.30
C MET A 74 21.31 -8.96 -3.89
N ARG A 75 20.41 -7.99 -3.73
CA ARG A 75 19.05 -8.12 -4.25
C ARG A 75 19.00 -8.12 -5.76
N ARG A 76 19.88 -7.39 -6.45
CA ARG A 76 20.03 -7.48 -7.91
C ARG A 76 20.39 -8.91 -8.35
N LYS A 77 21.37 -9.52 -7.66
CA LYS A 77 21.75 -10.92 -7.93
C LYS A 77 20.55 -11.86 -7.78
N VAL A 78 19.77 -11.71 -6.73
CA VAL A 78 18.56 -12.50 -6.49
C VAL A 78 17.56 -12.39 -7.64
N LEU A 79 17.37 -11.20 -8.24
CA LEU A 79 16.49 -11.02 -9.40
C LEU A 79 17.03 -11.73 -10.64
N LEU A 80 18.32 -11.64 -10.89
CA LEU A 80 18.95 -12.32 -12.04
C LEU A 80 18.92 -13.85 -11.85
N ASP A 81 19.15 -14.35 -10.65
CA ASP A 81 19.03 -15.78 -10.32
C ASP A 81 17.59 -16.29 -10.55
N PHE A 82 16.58 -15.48 -10.15
CA PHE A 82 15.16 -15.77 -10.41
C PHE A 82 14.89 -15.89 -11.91
N LEU A 83 15.33 -14.92 -12.71
CA LEU A 83 15.13 -14.92 -14.16
C LEU A 83 15.83 -16.13 -14.79
N GLY A 84 17.07 -16.43 -14.40
CA GLY A 84 17.82 -17.60 -14.88
C GLY A 84 17.14 -18.92 -14.53
N LYS A 85 16.61 -19.07 -13.32
CA LYS A 85 15.86 -20.24 -12.87
C LYS A 85 14.63 -20.52 -13.75
N HIS A 86 13.98 -19.47 -14.23
CA HIS A 86 12.78 -19.57 -15.09
C HIS A 86 13.11 -19.50 -16.59
N ASN A 87 14.39 -19.52 -16.98
CA ASN A 87 14.84 -19.38 -18.37
C ASN A 87 14.30 -18.12 -19.06
N ILE A 88 14.23 -16.99 -18.33
CA ILE A 88 13.81 -15.70 -18.83
C ILE A 88 15.07 -14.86 -19.10
N ASP A 89 15.27 -14.44 -20.36
CA ASP A 89 16.32 -13.47 -20.70
C ASP A 89 15.90 -12.08 -20.17
N PRO A 90 16.71 -11.42 -19.34
CA PRO A 90 16.43 -10.05 -18.90
C PRO A 90 16.23 -9.06 -20.05
N GLY A 91 16.85 -9.29 -21.21
CA GLY A 91 16.69 -8.49 -22.43
C GLY A 91 15.31 -8.62 -23.08
N ASP A 92 14.57 -9.66 -22.75
CA ASP A 92 13.20 -9.88 -23.23
C ASP A 92 12.14 -9.16 -22.38
N ILE A 93 12.53 -8.53 -21.26
CA ILE A 93 11.61 -7.81 -20.38
C ILE A 93 11.29 -6.44 -20.97
N ASP A 94 10.03 -6.18 -21.29
CA ASP A 94 9.56 -4.90 -21.81
C ASP A 94 9.50 -3.84 -20.72
N VAL A 95 9.18 -4.25 -19.47
CA VAL A 95 8.90 -3.35 -18.37
C VAL A 95 9.38 -3.86 -17.02
N PHE A 96 10.12 -3.04 -16.31
CA PHE A 96 10.53 -3.25 -14.93
C PHE A 96 9.67 -2.39 -14.00
N ILE A 97 8.97 -3.01 -13.04
CA ILE A 97 8.07 -2.33 -12.11
C ILE A 97 8.63 -2.50 -10.70
N GLY A 98 9.07 -1.41 -10.09
CA GLY A 98 9.61 -1.42 -8.74
C GLY A 98 8.64 -0.87 -7.71
N ARG A 99 8.44 -1.57 -6.57
CA ARG A 99 7.78 -0.95 -5.42
C ARG A 99 8.59 0.28 -4.99
N GLY A 100 7.90 1.39 -4.69
CA GLY A 100 8.53 2.66 -4.33
C GLY A 100 8.25 3.08 -2.90
N GLY A 101 8.82 4.20 -2.56
CA GLY A 101 8.74 4.90 -1.28
C GLY A 101 10.03 5.67 -1.03
N CYS A 102 10.11 6.37 0.10
CA CYS A 102 11.32 7.04 0.60
C CYS A 102 11.80 8.28 -0.16
N ALA A 103 11.26 8.63 -1.33
CA ALA A 103 11.40 9.96 -1.96
C ALA A 103 10.40 10.96 -1.34
N TYR A 104 10.31 12.18 -1.85
CA TYR A 104 9.24 13.11 -1.49
C TYR A 104 7.86 12.51 -1.78
N SER A 105 6.83 13.01 -1.08
CA SER A 105 5.45 12.56 -1.30
C SER A 105 5.03 12.75 -2.76
N GLN A 106 4.23 11.79 -3.27
CA GLN A 106 3.92 11.64 -4.69
C GLN A 106 2.40 11.64 -4.91
N LYS A 107 2.00 11.93 -6.14
CA LYS A 107 0.62 11.72 -6.60
C LYS A 107 0.33 10.23 -6.76
N ALA A 108 -0.92 9.84 -6.53
CA ALA A 108 -1.38 8.47 -6.79
C ALA A 108 -1.26 8.08 -8.27
N GLY A 109 -1.14 6.78 -8.51
CA GLY A 109 -1.08 6.19 -9.84
C GLY A 109 0.30 5.66 -10.20
N VAL A 110 0.50 5.46 -11.51
CA VAL A 110 1.78 5.02 -12.09
C VAL A 110 2.71 6.21 -12.24
N MET A 111 3.96 6.05 -11.85
CA MET A 111 5.02 7.04 -11.96
C MET A 111 6.16 6.49 -12.81
N VAL A 112 6.64 7.27 -13.78
CA VAL A 112 7.87 6.93 -14.50
C VAL A 112 9.04 7.02 -13.53
N ILE A 113 9.89 6.00 -13.52
CA ILE A 113 11.14 6.05 -12.76
C ILE A 113 12.15 6.82 -13.61
N ASP A 114 12.62 7.94 -13.09
CA ASP A 114 13.70 8.72 -13.67
C ASP A 114 14.90 8.79 -12.71
N ARG A 115 15.98 9.42 -13.17
CA ARG A 115 17.21 9.54 -12.38
C ARG A 115 16.99 10.32 -11.08
N GLN A 116 16.20 11.40 -11.11
CA GLN A 116 15.95 12.21 -9.93
C GLN A 116 15.17 11.43 -8.88
N LEU A 117 14.14 10.68 -9.27
CA LEU A 117 13.38 9.82 -8.34
C LEU A 117 14.30 8.81 -7.66
N VAL A 118 15.24 8.19 -8.41
CA VAL A 118 16.20 7.22 -7.85
C VAL A 118 17.14 7.89 -6.85
N GLU A 119 17.72 9.05 -7.21
CA GLU A 119 18.62 9.79 -6.32
C GLU A 119 17.95 10.26 -5.03
N ASP A 120 16.73 10.77 -5.12
CA ASP A 120 15.95 11.24 -3.99
C ASP A 120 15.46 10.07 -3.10
N THR A 121 15.14 8.93 -3.73
CA THR A 121 14.84 7.67 -3.03
C THR A 121 16.05 7.15 -2.27
N ALA A 122 17.25 7.17 -2.87
CA ALA A 122 18.48 6.73 -2.24
C ALA A 122 18.88 7.61 -1.03
N LYS A 123 18.54 8.90 -1.05
CA LYS A 123 18.75 9.86 0.05
C LYS A 123 17.71 9.82 1.15
N ASP A 124 16.68 8.98 1.02
CA ASP A 124 15.57 8.89 1.99
C ASP A 124 14.87 10.23 2.27
N LEU A 125 14.65 11.05 1.24
CA LEU A 125 14.03 12.37 1.41
C LEU A 125 12.60 12.31 1.96
N GLY A 126 11.94 11.16 1.87
CA GLY A 126 10.67 10.86 2.55
C GLY A 126 10.83 10.47 4.03
N GLY A 127 12.06 10.37 4.54
CA GLY A 127 12.37 10.15 5.96
C GLY A 127 12.22 8.72 6.46
N SER A 128 12.41 7.71 5.60
CA SER A 128 12.30 6.29 5.99
C SER A 128 13.34 5.43 5.28
N ASP A 129 14.28 4.85 6.02
CA ASP A 129 15.19 3.83 5.48
C ASP A 129 14.49 2.46 5.48
N HIS A 130 13.71 2.17 4.44
CA HIS A 130 12.98 0.93 4.28
C HIS A 130 13.36 0.20 2.98
N PRO A 131 13.59 -1.13 3.00
CA PRO A 131 14.01 -1.89 1.80
C PRO A 131 13.07 -1.78 0.59
N ALA A 132 11.81 -1.38 0.77
CA ALA A 132 10.90 -1.13 -0.35
C ALA A 132 11.45 -0.13 -1.38
N LYS A 133 12.29 0.84 -0.94
CA LYS A 133 12.95 1.80 -1.82
C LYS A 133 13.83 1.15 -2.89
N LEU A 134 14.38 -0.02 -2.59
CA LEU A 134 15.22 -0.76 -3.52
C LEU A 134 14.48 -1.21 -4.78
N GLY A 135 13.13 -1.33 -4.74
CA GLY A 135 12.36 -1.67 -5.92
C GLY A 135 12.54 -0.66 -7.05
N VAL A 136 12.47 0.64 -6.74
CA VAL A 136 12.74 1.74 -7.71
C VAL A 136 14.17 1.67 -8.23
N MET A 137 15.15 1.47 -7.34
CA MET A 137 16.57 1.44 -7.70
C MET A 137 16.90 0.20 -8.58
N LEU A 138 16.38 -0.97 -8.22
CA LEU A 138 16.54 -2.21 -8.98
C LEU A 138 15.89 -2.13 -10.37
N ALA A 139 14.68 -1.59 -10.46
CA ALA A 139 14.01 -1.41 -11.74
C ALA A 139 14.80 -0.45 -12.65
N TYR A 140 15.36 0.63 -12.09
CA TYR A 140 16.23 1.55 -12.81
C TYR A 140 17.49 0.87 -13.32
N ASP A 141 18.22 0.17 -12.43
CA ASP A 141 19.48 -0.51 -12.77
C ASP A 141 19.28 -1.55 -13.88
N LEU A 142 18.26 -2.40 -13.74
CA LEU A 142 17.96 -3.43 -14.74
C LEU A 142 17.57 -2.80 -16.08
N CYS A 143 16.70 -1.80 -16.08
CA CYS A 143 16.29 -1.10 -17.30
C CYS A 143 17.47 -0.41 -18.00
N LYS A 144 18.44 0.13 -17.25
CA LYS A 144 19.64 0.74 -17.85
C LYS A 144 20.57 -0.29 -18.52
N VAL A 145 20.59 -1.51 -18.04
CA VAL A 145 21.43 -2.58 -18.59
C VAL A 145 20.75 -3.30 -19.75
N TYR A 146 19.45 -3.60 -19.60
CA TYR A 146 18.73 -4.49 -20.52
C TYR A 146 17.73 -3.77 -21.42
N GLY A 147 17.49 -2.48 -21.22
CA GLY A 147 16.49 -1.71 -21.97
C GLY A 147 15.09 -1.81 -21.37
N GLY A 148 14.07 -1.47 -22.14
CA GLY A 148 12.68 -1.48 -21.73
C GLY A 148 12.21 -0.18 -21.08
N LYS A 149 11.09 -0.25 -20.34
CA LYS A 149 10.49 0.86 -19.58
C LYS A 149 10.54 0.57 -18.08
N MET A 150 10.42 1.59 -17.26
CA MET A 150 10.49 1.42 -15.80
C MET A 150 9.47 2.31 -15.10
N TYR A 151 8.73 1.70 -14.16
CA TYR A 151 7.65 2.37 -13.43
C TYR A 151 7.65 1.97 -11.95
N THR A 152 7.08 2.87 -11.13
CA THR A 152 6.62 2.56 -9.78
C THR A 152 5.13 2.90 -9.67
N VAL A 153 4.43 2.25 -8.74
CA VAL A 153 2.97 2.39 -8.60
C VAL A 153 2.62 2.63 -7.15
N ASN A 154 1.86 3.68 -6.90
CA ASN A 154 1.25 3.96 -5.59
C ASN A 154 2.21 3.70 -4.42
N PRO A 155 3.36 4.40 -4.33
CA PRO A 155 4.28 4.22 -3.21
C PRO A 155 3.62 4.57 -1.87
N THR A 156 4.22 4.15 -0.76
CA THR A 156 3.67 4.32 0.59
C THR A 156 3.44 5.79 0.99
N ASN A 157 4.10 6.72 0.34
CA ASN A 157 4.07 8.16 0.55
C ASN A 157 3.24 8.92 -0.50
N VAL A 158 2.26 8.26 -1.13
CA VAL A 158 1.23 8.97 -1.91
C VAL A 158 0.47 9.90 -0.98
N ASP A 159 0.38 11.17 -1.37
CA ASP A 159 -0.27 12.20 -0.58
C ASP A 159 -1.54 12.72 -1.27
N GLU A 160 -2.67 12.26 -0.76
CA GLU A 160 -4.02 12.70 -1.15
C GLU A 160 -4.81 13.21 0.07
N LEU A 161 -4.13 13.45 1.21
CA LEU A 161 -4.78 13.94 2.42
C LEU A 161 -5.52 15.25 2.13
N CYS A 162 -6.75 15.37 2.64
CA CYS A 162 -7.47 16.64 2.61
C CYS A 162 -6.84 17.65 3.58
N ASP A 163 -7.15 18.93 3.42
CA ASP A 163 -6.55 19.99 4.21
C ASP A 163 -6.80 19.83 5.71
N TYR A 164 -7.98 19.35 6.11
CA TYR A 164 -8.32 19.12 7.52
C TYR A 164 -7.57 17.96 8.17
N ALA A 165 -7.05 17.01 7.36
CA ALA A 165 -6.29 15.88 7.86
C ALA A 165 -4.81 16.22 8.17
N ARG A 166 -4.33 17.40 7.79
CA ARG A 166 -2.91 17.76 7.86
C ARG A 166 -2.47 18.46 9.14
N PRO A 167 -3.15 19.54 9.61
CA PRO A 167 -2.67 20.31 10.76
C PRO A 167 -2.69 19.48 12.03
N THR A 168 -1.70 19.73 12.89
CA THR A 168 -1.68 19.27 14.28
C THR A 168 -2.00 20.47 15.21
N GLY A 169 -1.99 20.25 16.52
CA GLY A 169 -2.11 21.32 17.50
C GLY A 169 -0.88 22.23 17.60
N ILE A 170 0.14 22.03 16.79
CA ILE A 170 1.39 22.81 16.77
C ILE A 170 1.54 23.44 15.38
N ALA A 171 1.68 24.77 15.34
CA ALA A 171 1.86 25.51 14.11
C ALA A 171 3.10 25.01 13.34
N GLY A 172 2.96 24.82 12.02
CA GLY A 172 4.03 24.33 11.15
C GLY A 172 4.35 22.84 11.29
N LEU A 173 3.67 22.11 12.17
CA LEU A 173 3.80 20.65 12.30
C LEU A 173 2.58 19.95 11.69
N TYR A 174 2.84 19.13 10.68
CA TYR A 174 1.81 18.44 9.89
C TYR A 174 1.88 16.93 10.00
N ARG A 175 0.73 16.28 9.90
CA ARG A 175 0.65 14.84 9.68
C ARG A 175 1.17 14.49 8.29
N ARG A 176 1.78 13.33 8.16
CA ARG A 176 2.33 12.84 6.90
C ARG A 176 1.42 11.79 6.29
N ALA A 177 1.36 11.76 4.96
CA ALA A 177 0.75 10.67 4.24
C ALA A 177 1.74 9.50 4.14
N GLN A 178 1.56 8.47 4.98
CA GLN A 178 2.39 7.27 4.94
C GLN A 178 1.56 6.04 5.32
N THR A 179 1.09 5.30 4.32
CA THR A 179 0.16 4.18 4.50
C THR A 179 0.39 3.09 3.45
N HIS A 180 -0.32 1.96 3.54
CA HIS A 180 -0.23 0.85 2.59
C HIS A 180 -1.04 1.13 1.31
N VAL A 181 -0.69 2.22 0.60
CA VAL A 181 -1.44 2.77 -0.54
C VAL A 181 -1.71 1.74 -1.62
N LEU A 182 -0.67 1.03 -2.04
CA LEU A 182 -0.74 0.07 -3.16
C LEU A 182 -1.78 -1.02 -2.89
N ASN A 183 -1.70 -1.69 -1.74
CA ASN A 183 -2.66 -2.73 -1.38
C ASN A 183 -4.07 -2.15 -1.19
N GLN A 184 -4.21 -1.03 -0.49
CA GLN A 184 -5.52 -0.44 -0.20
C GLN A 184 -6.25 0.02 -1.46
N LYS A 185 -5.58 0.73 -2.37
CA LYS A 185 -6.18 1.14 -3.65
C LYS A 185 -6.45 -0.06 -4.56
N GLY A 186 -5.58 -1.07 -4.57
CA GLY A 186 -5.80 -2.32 -5.29
C GLY A 186 -7.07 -3.03 -4.82
N ILE A 187 -7.23 -3.21 -3.51
CA ILE A 187 -8.43 -3.84 -2.92
C ILE A 187 -9.69 -3.00 -3.17
N ALA A 188 -9.62 -1.67 -3.06
CA ALA A 188 -10.75 -0.80 -3.38
C ALA A 188 -11.20 -0.94 -4.84
N ALA A 189 -10.26 -1.02 -5.79
CA ALA A 189 -10.56 -1.25 -7.20
C ALA A 189 -11.18 -2.63 -7.46
N ILE A 190 -10.65 -3.70 -6.82
CA ILE A 190 -11.21 -5.05 -6.89
C ILE A 190 -12.64 -5.06 -6.34
N HIS A 191 -12.90 -4.40 -5.21
CA HIS A 191 -14.21 -4.31 -4.60
C HIS A 191 -15.19 -3.58 -5.51
N ALA A 192 -14.81 -2.42 -6.05
CA ALA A 192 -15.63 -1.66 -6.99
C ALA A 192 -16.01 -2.50 -8.21
N LYS A 193 -15.05 -3.21 -8.80
CA LYS A 193 -15.29 -4.12 -9.94
C LYS A 193 -16.29 -5.22 -9.61
N LYS A 194 -16.22 -5.82 -8.41
CA LYS A 194 -17.18 -6.83 -7.94
C LYS A 194 -18.61 -6.26 -7.82
N LEU A 195 -18.73 -4.98 -7.47
CA LEU A 195 -20.00 -4.29 -7.39
C LEU A 195 -20.50 -3.76 -8.75
N GLY A 196 -19.74 -3.92 -9.84
CA GLY A 196 -20.05 -3.32 -11.13
C GLY A 196 -20.01 -1.79 -11.13
N LYS A 197 -19.24 -1.19 -10.21
CA LYS A 197 -19.08 0.26 -10.02
C LYS A 197 -17.65 0.68 -10.36
N LYS A 198 -17.43 1.99 -10.50
CA LYS A 198 -16.08 2.55 -10.52
C LYS A 198 -15.62 2.86 -9.09
N TYR A 199 -14.32 2.78 -8.83
CA TYR A 199 -13.77 3.14 -7.53
C TYR A 199 -14.04 4.60 -7.17
N GLU A 200 -14.06 5.48 -8.17
CA GLU A 200 -14.39 6.91 -8.06
C GLU A 200 -15.87 7.19 -7.69
N ASP A 201 -16.72 6.18 -7.70
CA ASP A 201 -18.13 6.32 -7.29
C ASP A 201 -18.35 5.97 -5.82
N LEU A 202 -17.33 5.40 -5.13
CA LEU A 202 -17.45 4.83 -3.79
C LEU A 202 -16.74 5.66 -2.71
N ASN A 203 -17.33 5.61 -1.51
CA ASN A 203 -16.70 6.00 -0.26
C ASN A 203 -16.43 4.75 0.57
N LEU A 204 -15.17 4.44 0.84
CA LEU A 204 -14.77 3.20 1.49
C LEU A 204 -13.87 3.49 2.69
N ILE A 205 -13.97 2.65 3.72
CA ILE A 205 -12.94 2.56 4.75
C ILE A 205 -12.14 1.30 4.45
N VAL A 206 -10.85 1.46 4.13
CA VAL A 206 -9.98 0.31 3.81
C VAL A 206 -8.95 0.13 4.91
N CYS A 207 -8.91 -1.08 5.46
CA CYS A 207 -8.02 -1.46 6.56
C CYS A 207 -7.03 -2.51 6.05
N HIS A 208 -5.76 -2.15 5.97
CA HIS A 208 -4.67 -3.11 5.83
C HIS A 208 -4.26 -3.57 7.22
N VAL A 209 -4.39 -4.87 7.50
CA VAL A 209 -4.19 -5.46 8.84
C VAL A 209 -3.16 -6.59 8.72
N ASP A 210 -1.89 -6.26 9.03
CA ASP A 210 -0.75 -7.18 8.94
C ASP A 210 0.31 -6.81 10.00
N GLY A 211 1.58 -7.09 9.74
CA GLY A 211 2.70 -6.62 10.57
C GLY A 211 2.69 -5.11 10.81
N GLY A 212 2.17 -4.34 9.86
CA GLY A 212 1.72 -2.95 10.01
C GLY A 212 0.20 -2.87 9.83
N ILE A 213 -0.45 -1.94 10.52
CA ILE A 213 -1.89 -1.69 10.35
C ILE A 213 -2.09 -0.24 9.94
N THR A 214 -2.88 -0.02 8.88
CA THR A 214 -3.32 1.31 8.46
C THR A 214 -4.78 1.29 8.06
N ILE A 215 -5.50 2.31 8.50
CA ILE A 215 -6.92 2.50 8.23
C ILE A 215 -7.07 3.82 7.48
N THR A 216 -7.76 3.80 6.34
CA THR A 216 -7.82 4.93 5.43
C THR A 216 -9.24 5.21 5.00
N ALA A 217 -9.62 6.49 4.98
CA ALA A 217 -10.87 6.98 4.41
C ALA A 217 -10.67 7.25 2.91
N HIS A 218 -11.32 6.46 2.07
CA HIS A 218 -11.33 6.63 0.63
C HIS A 218 -12.61 7.37 0.21
N CYS A 219 -12.46 8.55 -0.35
CA CYS A 219 -13.57 9.34 -0.88
C CYS A 219 -13.42 9.48 -2.39
N LYS A 220 -14.32 8.87 -3.15
CA LYS A 220 -14.38 9.02 -4.62
C LYS A 220 -13.02 8.80 -5.30
N GLY A 221 -12.38 7.66 -4.96
CA GLY A 221 -11.09 7.27 -5.54
C GLY A 221 -9.84 7.88 -4.88
N LYS A 222 -10.00 8.77 -3.89
CA LYS A 222 -8.89 9.43 -3.18
C LYS A 222 -8.82 9.00 -1.72
N MET A 223 -7.62 8.87 -1.20
CA MET A 223 -7.31 8.57 0.21
C MET A 223 -7.21 9.89 0.99
N ILE A 224 -8.36 10.41 1.46
CA ILE A 224 -8.46 11.76 2.01
C ILE A 224 -7.99 11.89 3.47
N ASP A 225 -7.92 10.78 4.20
CA ASP A 225 -7.32 10.69 5.54
C ASP A 225 -6.87 9.26 5.80
N SER A 226 -5.86 9.07 6.64
CA SER A 226 -5.35 7.76 7.04
C SER A 226 -4.68 7.81 8.39
N THR A 227 -4.61 6.66 9.08
CA THR A 227 -3.63 6.48 10.13
C THR A 227 -2.24 6.34 9.52
N GLU A 228 -1.22 6.91 10.19
CA GLU A 228 0.16 6.84 9.71
C GLU A 228 0.82 5.53 10.18
N GLY A 229 1.21 4.68 9.23
CA GLY A 229 1.65 3.33 9.51
C GLY A 229 2.92 3.20 10.38
N ALA A 230 3.78 4.21 10.45
CA ALA A 230 5.02 4.19 11.22
C ALA A 230 5.25 5.47 12.06
N GLY A 231 4.27 6.37 12.10
CA GLY A 231 4.36 7.64 12.82
C GLY A 231 3.78 7.62 14.24
N GLY A 232 3.29 6.47 14.72
CA GLY A 232 2.65 6.39 16.03
C GLY A 232 1.19 6.86 16.02
N ASP A 233 0.50 6.70 14.90
CA ASP A 233 -0.92 7.01 14.74
C ASP A 233 -1.71 5.72 14.41
N GLY A 234 -2.86 5.54 15.03
CA GLY A 234 -3.70 4.35 14.85
C GLY A 234 -3.42 3.21 15.84
N PRO A 235 -3.88 1.98 15.55
CA PRO A 235 -3.70 0.84 16.43
C PRO A 235 -2.24 0.39 16.49
N PHE A 236 -1.84 -0.19 17.63
CA PHE A 236 -0.59 -0.93 17.64
C PHE A 236 -0.70 -2.21 16.81
N THR A 237 0.44 -2.75 16.42
CA THR A 237 0.54 -3.89 15.49
C THR A 237 1.46 -4.97 16.07
N PRO A 238 1.70 -6.08 15.39
CA PRO A 238 2.74 -7.01 15.83
C PRO A 238 4.11 -6.38 16.11
N THR A 239 4.50 -5.32 15.38
CA THR A 239 5.83 -4.71 15.49
C THR A 239 5.84 -3.23 15.88
N ARG A 240 4.70 -2.53 15.89
CA ARG A 240 4.61 -1.08 16.05
C ARG A 240 3.79 -0.69 17.25
N LEU A 241 4.18 0.37 17.94
CA LEU A 241 3.55 0.79 19.20
C LEU A 241 2.15 1.42 19.02
N GLY A 242 1.78 1.93 17.82
CA GLY A 242 0.51 2.63 17.61
C GLY A 242 0.45 3.99 18.31
N SER A 243 -0.80 4.48 18.51
CA SER A 243 -1.02 5.75 19.22
C SER A 243 -0.78 5.60 20.72
N ILE A 244 -0.02 6.53 21.26
CA ILE A 244 0.26 6.64 22.69
C ILE A 244 0.06 8.10 23.12
N PRO A 245 -0.50 8.40 24.33
CA PRO A 245 -0.57 9.76 24.83
C PRO A 245 0.82 10.40 24.94
N VAL A 246 0.95 11.66 24.53
CA VAL A 246 2.24 12.36 24.52
C VAL A 246 2.88 12.40 25.92
N MET A 247 2.09 12.54 26.99
CA MET A 247 2.61 12.51 28.36
C MET A 247 3.31 11.20 28.70
N GLU A 248 2.78 10.07 28.24
CA GLU A 248 3.40 8.76 28.47
C GLU A 248 4.76 8.63 27.72
N VAL A 249 4.86 9.27 26.54
CA VAL A 249 6.14 9.36 25.80
C VAL A 249 7.16 10.19 26.59
N LEU A 250 6.76 11.34 27.12
CA LEU A 250 7.64 12.20 27.91
C LEU A 250 8.10 11.48 29.19
N GLN A 251 7.18 10.86 29.96
CA GLN A 251 7.50 10.09 31.14
C GLN A 251 8.46 8.92 30.85
N TYR A 252 8.27 8.24 29.72
CA TYR A 252 9.16 7.17 29.30
C TYR A 252 10.58 7.67 29.04
N LEU A 253 10.72 8.84 28.41
CA LEU A 253 12.02 9.50 28.19
C LEU A 253 12.64 9.99 29.51
N ASP A 254 11.85 10.55 30.42
CA ASP A 254 12.30 11.01 31.74
C ASP A 254 12.80 9.84 32.63
N GLN A 255 12.34 8.62 32.39
CA GLN A 255 12.84 7.38 33.02
C GLN A 255 14.22 6.94 32.50
N GLY A 256 14.83 7.72 31.58
CA GLY A 256 16.18 7.46 31.04
C GLY A 256 16.19 6.69 29.72
N HIS A 257 15.01 6.44 29.12
CA HIS A 257 14.95 5.87 27.77
C HIS A 257 15.30 6.90 26.70
N THR A 258 15.78 6.43 25.58
CA THR A 258 16.26 7.30 24.50
C THR A 258 15.21 7.51 23.40
N THR A 259 15.33 8.63 22.66
CA THR A 259 14.55 8.84 21.44
C THR A 259 14.82 7.78 20.37
N GLY A 260 16.01 7.15 20.39
CA GLY A 260 16.38 6.02 19.53
C GLY A 260 15.53 4.78 19.81
N GLU A 261 15.33 4.44 21.10
CA GLU A 261 14.45 3.35 21.52
C GLU A 261 12.98 3.62 21.12
N MET A 262 12.51 4.87 21.34
CA MET A 262 11.17 5.26 20.89
C MET A 262 11.00 5.10 19.36
N ARG A 263 11.98 5.54 18.58
CA ARG A 263 11.96 5.34 17.11
C ARG A 263 11.94 3.87 16.72
N ALA A 264 12.66 3.01 17.47
CA ALA A 264 12.61 1.58 17.23
C ALA A 264 11.22 0.99 17.51
N MET A 265 10.53 1.44 18.56
CA MET A 265 9.17 1.01 18.89
C MET A 265 8.11 1.47 17.87
N LEU A 266 8.34 2.60 17.19
CA LEU A 266 7.45 3.04 16.10
C LEU A 266 7.42 2.06 14.92
N SER A 267 8.48 1.28 14.69
CA SER A 267 8.62 0.49 13.47
C SER A 267 8.88 -1.01 13.64
N ARG A 268 9.54 -1.44 14.73
CA ARG A 268 10.06 -2.82 14.84
C ARG A 268 10.01 -3.49 16.21
N SER A 269 9.98 -2.74 17.32
CA SER A 269 10.05 -3.29 18.68
C SER A 269 8.85 -2.93 19.57
N GLY A 270 7.81 -2.30 18.99
CA GLY A 270 6.54 -2.03 19.66
C GLY A 270 5.56 -3.21 19.56
N GLY A 271 4.34 -3.01 19.99
CA GLY A 271 3.23 -3.96 19.87
C GLY A 271 3.51 -5.32 20.47
N PHE A 272 3.25 -6.40 19.73
CA PHE A 272 3.48 -7.77 20.24
C PHE A 272 4.94 -8.01 20.63
N VAL A 273 5.91 -7.43 19.89
CA VAL A 273 7.33 -7.55 20.25
C VAL A 273 7.57 -7.00 21.65
N SER A 274 7.01 -5.84 21.99
CA SER A 274 7.14 -5.24 23.32
C SER A 274 6.45 -6.09 24.41
N HIS A 275 5.27 -6.65 24.12
CA HIS A 275 4.49 -7.41 25.10
C HIS A 275 4.95 -8.85 25.28
N PHE A 276 5.41 -9.52 24.23
CA PHE A 276 5.65 -10.97 24.17
C PHE A 276 7.05 -11.36 23.68
N GLY A 277 7.89 -10.38 23.28
CA GLY A 277 9.20 -10.66 22.72
C GLY A 277 9.17 -11.29 21.31
N THR A 278 8.02 -11.26 20.62
CA THR A 278 7.86 -11.83 19.28
C THR A 278 6.86 -11.04 18.45
N SER A 279 7.13 -10.94 17.14
CA SER A 279 6.18 -10.43 16.15
C SER A 279 5.35 -11.53 15.49
N ASP A 280 5.58 -12.79 15.84
CA ASP A 280 4.84 -13.92 15.30
C ASP A 280 3.40 -13.93 15.82
N ALA A 281 2.48 -13.44 14.99
CA ALA A 281 1.06 -13.38 15.30
C ALA A 281 0.44 -14.78 15.50
N ALA A 282 0.97 -15.82 14.85
CA ALA A 282 0.48 -17.18 15.04
C ALA A 282 0.81 -17.68 16.46
N ARG A 283 2.01 -17.40 16.93
CA ARG A 283 2.40 -17.74 18.30
C ARG A 283 1.57 -16.98 19.34
N VAL A 284 1.32 -15.68 19.13
CA VAL A 284 0.50 -14.88 20.04
C VAL A 284 -0.95 -15.36 20.00
N HIS A 285 -1.50 -15.67 18.83
CA HIS A 285 -2.86 -16.17 18.69
C HIS A 285 -3.05 -17.55 19.36
N ALA A 286 -2.06 -18.45 19.28
CA ALA A 286 -2.10 -19.72 20.01
C ALA A 286 -2.17 -19.50 21.53
N MET A 287 -1.51 -18.46 22.08
CA MET A 287 -1.66 -18.08 23.49
C MET A 287 -3.08 -17.55 23.78
N VAL A 288 -3.72 -16.83 22.85
CA VAL A 288 -5.12 -16.41 22.98
C VAL A 288 -6.04 -17.62 23.04
N GLU A 289 -5.85 -18.61 22.16
CA GLU A 289 -6.65 -19.85 22.11
C GLU A 289 -6.46 -20.69 23.36
N SER A 290 -5.28 -20.68 23.98
CA SER A 290 -5.04 -21.36 25.27
C SER A 290 -5.63 -20.62 26.47
N GLY A 291 -6.21 -19.43 26.29
CA GLY A 291 -6.82 -18.64 27.34
C GLY A 291 -5.83 -17.83 28.19
N ASP A 292 -4.58 -17.59 27.73
CA ASP A 292 -3.65 -16.72 28.44
C ASP A 292 -4.24 -15.31 28.59
N PRO A 293 -4.45 -14.83 29.86
CA PRO A 293 -5.18 -13.57 30.10
C PRO A 293 -4.49 -12.35 29.50
N LYS A 294 -3.14 -12.34 29.45
CA LYS A 294 -2.36 -11.25 28.84
C LYS A 294 -2.54 -11.25 27.34
N ALA A 295 -2.41 -12.43 26.70
CA ALA A 295 -2.56 -12.56 25.25
C ALA A 295 -3.98 -12.19 24.81
N VAL A 296 -5.01 -12.68 25.49
CA VAL A 296 -6.42 -12.33 25.23
C VAL A 296 -6.63 -10.83 25.33
N THR A 297 -6.11 -10.18 26.37
CA THR A 297 -6.26 -8.74 26.57
C THR A 297 -5.55 -7.95 25.47
N ILE A 298 -4.29 -8.23 25.18
CA ILE A 298 -3.49 -7.48 24.22
C ILE A 298 -4.02 -7.67 22.78
N TRP A 299 -4.38 -8.90 22.40
CA TRP A 299 -4.98 -9.19 21.10
C TRP A 299 -6.30 -8.44 20.91
N ASN A 300 -7.20 -8.51 21.88
CA ASN A 300 -8.47 -7.80 21.82
C ASN A 300 -8.30 -6.28 21.87
N THR A 301 -7.25 -5.76 22.52
CA THR A 301 -6.92 -4.33 22.50
C THR A 301 -6.51 -3.87 21.09
N MET A 302 -5.72 -4.66 20.37
CA MET A 302 -5.41 -4.35 18.95
C MET A 302 -6.69 -4.25 18.11
N ILE A 303 -7.59 -5.23 18.24
CA ILE A 303 -8.88 -5.22 17.53
C ILE A 303 -9.74 -4.01 17.96
N TYR A 304 -9.75 -3.67 19.25
CA TYR A 304 -10.49 -2.53 19.76
C TYR A 304 -9.98 -1.20 19.18
N GLN A 305 -8.65 -1.02 19.10
CA GLN A 305 -8.04 0.17 18.53
C GLN A 305 -8.26 0.26 17.02
N LEU A 306 -8.23 -0.88 16.30
CA LEU A 306 -8.63 -0.96 14.90
C LEU A 306 -10.05 -0.43 14.70
N CYS A 307 -11.01 -0.89 15.51
CA CYS A 307 -12.40 -0.45 15.43
C CYS A 307 -12.57 1.04 15.76
N LYS A 308 -11.82 1.58 16.73
CA LYS A 308 -11.81 3.02 17.02
C LYS A 308 -11.38 3.83 15.80
N SER A 309 -10.32 3.39 15.12
CA SER A 309 -9.84 4.06 13.92
C SER A 309 -10.84 3.98 12.76
N ILE A 310 -11.53 2.83 12.59
CA ILE A 310 -12.63 2.70 11.63
C ILE A 310 -13.73 3.71 11.92
N GLY A 311 -14.14 3.85 13.20
CA GLY A 311 -15.14 4.86 13.63
C GLY A 311 -14.70 6.28 13.32
N GLY A 312 -13.41 6.61 13.52
CA GLY A 312 -12.82 7.90 13.15
C GLY A 312 -12.91 8.16 11.64
N MET A 313 -12.56 7.16 10.81
CA MET A 313 -12.66 7.29 9.35
C MET A 313 -14.11 7.38 8.86
N ALA A 314 -15.08 6.79 9.58
CA ALA A 314 -16.49 6.97 9.28
C ALA A 314 -16.93 8.44 9.49
N ALA A 315 -16.43 9.09 10.55
CA ALA A 315 -16.67 10.51 10.78
C ALA A 315 -16.02 11.39 9.69
N VAL A 316 -14.80 11.07 9.24
CA VAL A 316 -14.13 11.73 8.10
C VAL A 316 -14.99 11.68 6.84
N LEU A 317 -15.69 10.56 6.59
CA LEU A 317 -16.61 10.37 5.48
C LEU A 317 -18.03 10.87 5.77
N GLU A 318 -18.25 11.57 6.89
CA GLU A 318 -19.55 12.11 7.32
C GLU A 318 -20.65 11.05 7.41
N GLY A 319 -20.27 9.82 7.76
CA GLY A 319 -21.16 8.67 7.83
C GLY A 319 -21.60 8.11 6.46
N ARG A 320 -21.12 8.68 5.36
CA ARG A 320 -21.44 8.22 4.00
C ARG A 320 -20.43 7.16 3.57
N VAL A 321 -20.59 5.95 4.07
CA VAL A 321 -19.67 4.83 3.85
C VAL A 321 -20.39 3.73 3.07
N ASP A 322 -19.87 3.39 1.89
CA ASP A 322 -20.41 2.31 1.05
C ASP A 322 -19.92 0.92 1.49
N GLY A 323 -18.77 0.84 2.17
CA GLY A 323 -18.21 -0.43 2.66
C GLY A 323 -16.97 -0.25 3.52
N ILE A 324 -16.74 -1.24 4.40
CA ILE A 324 -15.52 -1.41 5.19
C ILE A 324 -14.79 -2.62 4.61
N LEU A 325 -13.56 -2.42 4.12
CA LEU A 325 -12.76 -3.47 3.50
C LEU A 325 -11.59 -3.83 4.41
N LEU A 326 -11.46 -5.11 4.73
CA LEU A 326 -10.37 -5.65 5.54
C LEU A 326 -9.44 -6.47 4.64
N THR A 327 -8.14 -6.21 4.70
CA THR A 327 -7.11 -6.93 3.93
C THR A 327 -5.83 -7.10 4.76
N GLY A 328 -4.89 -7.88 4.29
CA GLY A 328 -3.63 -8.17 4.96
C GLY A 328 -3.57 -9.58 5.55
N GLY A 329 -2.39 -9.98 5.99
CA GLY A 329 -2.11 -11.34 6.44
C GLY A 329 -2.79 -11.75 7.74
N LEU A 330 -3.12 -10.79 8.62
CA LEU A 330 -3.84 -11.08 9.87
C LEU A 330 -5.33 -11.40 9.64
N MET A 331 -5.86 -11.16 8.45
CA MET A 331 -7.24 -11.52 8.12
C MET A 331 -7.48 -13.03 8.01
N ARG A 332 -6.46 -13.86 8.22
CA ARG A 332 -6.60 -15.32 8.46
C ARG A 332 -7.23 -15.67 9.84
N TYR A 333 -7.32 -14.69 10.76
CA TYR A 333 -7.90 -14.88 12.09
C TYR A 333 -9.32 -14.31 12.11
N ASP A 334 -10.30 -15.20 12.19
CA ASP A 334 -11.74 -14.86 12.15
C ASP A 334 -12.20 -13.97 13.30
N ASP A 335 -11.52 -13.98 14.42
CA ASP A 335 -11.86 -13.16 15.59
C ASP A 335 -11.65 -11.66 15.32
N ILE A 336 -10.71 -11.30 14.43
CA ILE A 336 -10.55 -9.92 13.97
C ILE A 336 -11.78 -9.49 13.18
N LEU A 337 -12.24 -10.31 12.21
CA LEU A 337 -13.46 -10.02 11.44
C LEU A 337 -14.66 -9.90 12.38
N ARG A 338 -14.90 -10.90 13.24
CA ARG A 338 -16.01 -10.87 14.22
C ARG A 338 -15.95 -9.63 15.12
N GLY A 339 -14.74 -9.24 15.53
CA GLY A 339 -14.53 -8.03 16.33
C GLY A 339 -14.92 -6.75 15.61
N VAL A 340 -14.58 -6.62 14.32
CA VAL A 340 -14.95 -5.49 13.47
C VAL A 340 -16.44 -5.49 13.17
N GLU A 341 -17.02 -6.61 12.74
CA GLU A 341 -18.46 -6.71 12.47
C GLU A 341 -19.31 -6.31 13.66
N ARG A 342 -18.98 -6.83 14.84
CA ARG A 342 -19.70 -6.49 16.08
C ARG A 342 -19.65 -5.02 16.44
N ARG A 343 -18.49 -4.35 16.23
CA ARG A 343 -18.28 -2.95 16.68
C ARG A 343 -18.53 -1.92 15.59
N CYS A 344 -18.36 -2.28 14.31
CA CYS A 344 -18.39 -1.36 13.19
C CYS A 344 -19.40 -1.74 12.11
N GLY A 345 -20.05 -2.92 12.17
CA GLY A 345 -21.01 -3.38 11.18
C GLY A 345 -22.26 -2.49 11.04
N TRP A 346 -22.50 -1.61 12.01
CA TRP A 346 -23.54 -0.59 11.94
C TRP A 346 -23.20 0.58 11.02
N ILE A 347 -21.90 0.75 10.67
CA ILE A 347 -21.43 1.84 9.78
C ILE A 347 -21.70 1.49 8.33
N ALA A 348 -21.28 0.30 7.88
CA ALA A 348 -21.42 -0.20 6.52
C ALA A 348 -21.13 -1.70 6.46
N PRO A 349 -21.47 -2.39 5.35
CA PRO A 349 -21.08 -3.79 5.14
C PRO A 349 -19.59 -4.00 5.24
N VAL A 350 -19.16 -5.05 5.96
CA VAL A 350 -17.76 -5.46 6.09
C VAL A 350 -17.44 -6.54 5.07
N THR A 351 -16.37 -6.35 4.31
CA THR A 351 -15.90 -7.33 3.30
C THR A 351 -14.43 -7.62 3.52
N VAL A 352 -14.07 -8.91 3.52
CA VAL A 352 -12.68 -9.37 3.71
C VAL A 352 -12.06 -9.75 2.37
N TYR A 353 -10.82 -9.32 2.18
CA TYR A 353 -9.91 -9.68 1.11
C TYR A 353 -8.60 -10.18 1.73
N PRO A 354 -8.48 -11.48 2.05
CA PRO A 354 -7.31 -12.00 2.74
C PRO A 354 -6.02 -11.83 1.92
N GLY A 355 -4.92 -11.52 2.60
CA GLY A 355 -3.61 -11.33 1.96
C GLY A 355 -3.45 -9.97 1.30
N GLU A 356 -2.60 -9.94 0.30
CA GLU A 356 -2.20 -8.71 -0.43
C GLU A 356 -2.32 -8.94 -1.93
N CYS A 357 -2.67 -7.88 -2.68
CA CYS A 357 -2.75 -7.89 -4.14
C CYS A 357 -1.69 -6.98 -4.79
N GLU A 358 -0.57 -6.73 -4.11
CA GLU A 358 0.40 -5.71 -4.53
C GLU A 358 1.04 -6.00 -5.89
N GLN A 359 1.38 -7.26 -6.20
CA GLN A 359 2.00 -7.65 -7.46
C GLN A 359 1.05 -7.42 -8.65
N GLU A 360 -0.17 -7.91 -8.53
CA GLU A 360 -1.24 -7.75 -9.50
C GLU A 360 -1.62 -6.27 -9.67
N ALA A 361 -1.76 -5.54 -8.56
CA ALA A 361 -2.08 -4.11 -8.60
C ALA A 361 -1.02 -3.28 -9.32
N MET A 362 0.28 -3.63 -9.17
CA MET A 362 1.35 -2.97 -9.91
C MET A 362 1.31 -3.32 -11.40
N ALA A 363 1.15 -4.59 -11.74
CA ALA A 363 1.12 -5.04 -13.12
C ALA A 363 -0.09 -4.46 -13.88
N ASP A 364 -1.29 -4.55 -13.31
CA ASP A 364 -2.53 -4.06 -13.92
C ASP A 364 -2.49 -2.54 -14.16
N ALA A 365 -2.01 -1.77 -13.18
CA ALA A 365 -1.90 -0.32 -13.30
C ALA A 365 -0.94 0.09 -14.43
N VAL A 366 0.22 -0.57 -14.53
CA VAL A 366 1.20 -0.29 -15.57
C VAL A 366 0.69 -0.76 -16.93
N LEU A 367 0.01 -1.92 -17.00
CA LEU A 367 -0.60 -2.42 -18.24
C LEU A 367 -1.64 -1.44 -18.79
N ALA A 368 -2.45 -0.81 -17.94
CA ALA A 368 -3.38 0.24 -18.34
C ALA A 368 -2.66 1.45 -18.98
N VAL A 369 -1.49 1.82 -18.45
CA VAL A 369 -0.65 2.88 -19.05
C VAL A 369 -0.09 2.45 -20.40
N LEU A 370 0.40 1.22 -20.52
CA LEU A 370 0.97 0.70 -21.78
C LEU A 370 -0.08 0.62 -22.90
N ARG A 371 -1.33 0.34 -22.56
CA ARG A 371 -2.47 0.30 -23.48
C ARG A 371 -3.05 1.68 -23.82
N GLY A 372 -2.67 2.71 -23.07
CA GLY A 372 -3.16 4.07 -23.27
C GLY A 372 -4.48 4.38 -22.54
N ASP A 373 -4.94 3.46 -21.66
CA ASP A 373 -6.15 3.61 -20.84
C ASP A 373 -5.91 4.53 -19.63
N ALA A 374 -4.65 4.68 -19.22
CA ALA A 374 -4.22 5.57 -18.15
C ALA A 374 -2.94 6.35 -18.54
N LYS A 375 -2.61 7.38 -17.76
CA LYS A 375 -1.39 8.16 -17.95
C LYS A 375 -0.43 7.95 -16.78
N ALA A 376 0.85 7.80 -17.08
CA ALA A 376 1.88 7.83 -16.05
C ALA A 376 2.18 9.27 -15.63
N ASN A 377 2.45 9.45 -14.33
CA ASN A 377 2.94 10.69 -13.77
C ASN A 377 4.47 10.82 -13.98
N THR A 378 4.95 12.06 -13.87
CA THR A 378 6.38 12.38 -13.79
C THR A 378 6.71 12.86 -12.38
N TYR A 379 7.83 12.42 -11.85
CA TYR A 379 8.32 12.87 -10.54
C TYR A 379 8.76 14.33 -10.62
N THR A 380 8.40 15.13 -9.60
CA THR A 380 8.65 16.58 -9.62
C THR A 380 9.86 17.01 -8.79
N GLY A 381 10.46 16.11 -8.00
CA GLY A 381 11.51 16.44 -7.03
C GLY A 381 11.04 17.33 -5.88
N LYS A 382 9.72 17.45 -5.68
CA LYS A 382 9.11 18.26 -4.63
C LYS A 382 7.97 17.47 -3.97
N PRO A 383 7.72 17.67 -2.67
CA PRO A 383 6.55 17.07 -2.01
C PRO A 383 5.24 17.61 -2.60
N VAL A 384 4.19 16.80 -2.56
CA VAL A 384 2.83 17.19 -2.97
C VAL A 384 2.30 18.33 -2.09
N PHE A 385 2.57 18.23 -0.78
CA PHE A 385 2.25 19.27 0.19
C PHE A 385 3.54 19.82 0.82
N SER A 386 3.67 21.13 0.88
CA SER A 386 4.83 21.86 1.42
C SER A 386 4.43 23.02 2.34
N GLY A 387 3.31 22.90 3.03
CA GLY A 387 2.71 23.94 3.85
C GLY A 387 1.55 24.66 3.16
N PHE A 388 0.74 25.35 3.94
CA PHE A 388 -0.39 26.15 3.46
C PHE A 388 0.07 27.49 2.87
N PRO A 389 -0.71 28.08 1.93
CA PRO A 389 -0.34 29.36 1.31
C PRO A 389 -0.09 30.49 2.31
N TRP A 390 -0.88 30.59 3.38
CA TRP A 390 -0.74 31.65 4.40
C TRP A 390 0.54 31.55 5.23
N GLU A 391 1.27 30.43 5.18
CA GLU A 391 2.56 30.29 5.88
C GLU A 391 3.74 30.78 5.07
N ARG A 392 3.54 31.02 3.78
CA ARG A 392 4.58 31.52 2.87
C ARG A 392 4.67 33.03 2.86
N GLU A 393 3.70 33.69 3.45
CA GLU A 393 3.58 35.17 3.54
C GLU A 393 4.02 35.71 4.92
N ALA A 394 4.39 34.84 5.85
CA ALA A 394 4.91 35.18 7.16
C ALA A 394 6.44 34.99 7.21
#